data_e7d1e296e0c507df170f1f31975f9dc3
#
_entry.id   e7d1e296e0c507df170f1f31975f9dc3
#
_cell.length_a   1.000
_cell.length_b   1.000
_cell.length_c   1.000
_cell.angle_alpha   90.00
_cell.angle_beta   90.00
_cell.angle_gamma   90.00
#
_symmetry.space_group_name_H-M   'P 1'
#
loop_
_entity.id
_entity.type
_entity.pdbx_description
1 polymer ?
#
loop_
_entity_poly.entity_id
_entity_poly.type
_entity_poly.pdbx_seq_one_letter_code
_entity_poly.pdbx_strand_id
1 'polypeptide(L)'
;VRIEQTILANLIFDEDYARRVLPFIQIEYFQDHTEQILFQEIDKFVTKYNGLPTKETLLIEINKKESVPEQTFKSLIEYIDQLSFEKKDPTWLTDNTEKFCQERAVYNAIMESINIIDGNSKTYNKEAIPSILAESLSVSFDNHIGHDFIENADDRYEFYNRVEDRIPFDIEYMNKITKGGLPNKTLNVLLAGTGVGKTLAMCHFAASNLLDGKN
;
A
#
# COMPACT_ATOMS: atom_id res chain seq x y z
N VAL A 1 -22.25 10.63 -11.75
CA VAL A 1 -22.07 9.47 -10.84
C VAL A 1 -20.87 9.74 -10.00
N ARG A 2 -21.01 9.64 -8.67
CA ARG A 2 -19.89 9.82 -7.71
C ARG A 2 -19.06 8.54 -7.68
N ILE A 3 -17.76 8.69 -7.45
CA ILE A 3 -16.86 7.53 -7.40
C ILE A 3 -17.23 6.60 -6.23
N GLU A 4 -17.65 7.14 -5.09
CA GLU A 4 -18.10 6.39 -3.93
C GLU A 4 -19.27 5.45 -4.26
N GLN A 5 -20.26 5.94 -5.00
CA GLN A 5 -21.38 5.13 -5.46
C GLN A 5 -20.95 4.00 -6.40
N THR A 6 -19.98 4.30 -7.28
CA THR A 6 -19.41 3.30 -8.17
C THR A 6 -18.67 2.21 -7.39
N ILE A 7 -17.88 2.59 -6.40
CA ILE A 7 -17.15 1.65 -5.53
C ILE A 7 -18.16 0.76 -4.78
N LEU A 8 -19.11 1.35 -4.08
CA LEU A 8 -20.10 0.60 -3.28
C LEU A 8 -20.97 -0.32 -4.15
N ALA A 9 -21.37 0.13 -5.35
CA ALA A 9 -22.11 -0.74 -6.27
C ALA A 9 -21.26 -1.96 -6.68
N ASN A 10 -20.00 -1.76 -7.06
CA ASN A 10 -19.16 -2.87 -7.48
C ASN A 10 -18.76 -3.79 -6.31
N LEU A 11 -18.67 -3.30 -5.08
CA LEU A 11 -18.48 -4.14 -3.90
C LEU A 11 -19.66 -5.09 -3.64
N ILE A 12 -20.86 -4.79 -4.16
CA ILE A 12 -22.04 -5.65 -4.02
C ILE A 12 -22.17 -6.63 -5.19
N PHE A 13 -21.76 -6.24 -6.40
CA PHE A 13 -22.09 -6.99 -7.62
C PHE A 13 -20.91 -7.69 -8.29
N ASP A 14 -19.67 -7.33 -7.94
CA ASP A 14 -18.45 -7.88 -8.56
C ASP A 14 -17.53 -8.50 -7.47
N GLU A 15 -17.52 -9.82 -7.43
CA GLU A 15 -16.76 -10.57 -6.42
C GLU A 15 -15.25 -10.42 -6.61
N ASP A 16 -14.77 -10.46 -7.85
CA ASP A 16 -13.33 -10.35 -8.12
C ASP A 16 -12.81 -8.96 -7.74
N TYR A 17 -13.59 -7.94 -8.05
CA TYR A 17 -13.29 -6.58 -7.62
C TYR A 17 -13.32 -6.44 -6.10
N ALA A 18 -14.38 -6.91 -5.44
CA ALA A 18 -14.51 -6.81 -3.99
C ALA A 18 -13.35 -7.50 -3.26
N ARG A 19 -12.97 -8.71 -3.66
CA ARG A 19 -11.83 -9.45 -3.08
C ARG A 19 -10.51 -8.69 -3.23
N ARG A 20 -10.35 -7.95 -4.33
CA ARG A 20 -9.13 -7.21 -4.64
C ARG A 20 -9.01 -5.92 -3.83
N VAL A 21 -10.09 -5.16 -3.68
CA VAL A 21 -10.02 -3.79 -3.14
C VAL A 21 -10.46 -3.66 -1.69
N LEU A 22 -11.32 -4.57 -1.18
CA LEU A 22 -11.88 -4.49 0.17
C LEU A 22 -10.81 -4.37 1.27
N PRO A 23 -9.66 -5.07 1.21
CA PRO A 23 -8.62 -4.97 2.23
C PRO A 23 -7.98 -3.58 2.36
N PHE A 24 -8.12 -2.72 1.36
CA PHE A 24 -7.48 -1.41 1.30
C PHE A 24 -8.44 -0.25 1.57
N ILE A 25 -9.74 -0.50 1.53
CA ILE A 25 -10.75 0.52 1.77
C ILE A 25 -11.03 0.62 3.27
N GLN A 26 -11.04 1.82 3.80
CA GLN A 26 -11.38 2.11 5.20
C GLN A 26 -12.71 2.87 5.27
N ILE A 27 -13.44 2.70 6.38
CA ILE A 27 -14.74 3.36 6.61
C ILE A 27 -14.59 4.88 6.54
N GLU A 28 -13.50 5.39 7.07
CA GLU A 28 -13.19 6.82 7.17
C GLU A 28 -12.95 7.49 5.80
N TYR A 29 -12.81 6.70 4.73
CA TYR A 29 -12.68 7.25 3.37
C TYR A 29 -14.00 7.77 2.83
N PHE A 30 -15.14 7.25 3.31
CA PHE A 30 -16.47 7.74 2.96
C PHE A 30 -16.85 8.93 3.86
N GLN A 31 -17.34 10.01 3.26
CA GLN A 31 -17.77 11.19 4.01
C GLN A 31 -19.23 11.12 4.46
N ASP A 32 -20.07 10.48 3.65
CA ASP A 32 -21.48 10.34 3.94
C ASP A 32 -21.71 9.21 4.93
N HIS A 33 -22.46 9.49 5.99
CA HIS A 33 -22.76 8.50 7.03
C HIS A 33 -23.53 7.28 6.49
N THR A 34 -24.38 7.48 5.49
CA THR A 34 -25.10 6.41 4.81
C THR A 34 -24.14 5.47 4.09
N GLU A 35 -23.15 6.04 3.39
CA GLU A 35 -22.10 5.27 2.69
C GLU A 35 -21.21 4.51 3.67
N GLN A 36 -20.85 5.14 4.81
CA GLN A 36 -20.08 4.48 5.88
C GLN A 36 -20.81 3.27 6.46
N ILE A 37 -22.11 3.40 6.77
CA ILE A 37 -22.91 2.28 7.29
C ILE A 37 -22.98 1.16 6.26
N LEU A 38 -23.24 1.51 4.99
CA LEU A 38 -23.35 0.52 3.91
C LEU A 38 -22.03 -0.23 3.72
N PHE A 39 -20.91 0.48 3.63
CA PHE A 39 -19.59 -0.14 3.52
C PHE A 39 -19.29 -1.05 4.71
N GLN A 40 -19.55 -0.59 5.93
CA GLN A 40 -19.34 -1.38 7.14
C GLN A 40 -20.12 -2.70 7.13
N GLU A 41 -21.34 -2.71 6.60
CA GLU A 41 -22.14 -3.94 6.51
C GLU A 41 -21.65 -4.86 5.40
N ILE A 42 -21.20 -4.30 4.28
CA ILE A 42 -20.58 -5.09 3.20
C ILE A 42 -19.31 -5.77 3.74
N ASP A 43 -18.43 -5.03 4.38
CA ASP A 43 -17.17 -5.55 4.93
C ASP A 43 -17.42 -6.65 5.98
N LYS A 44 -18.34 -6.41 6.93
CA LYS A 44 -18.73 -7.43 7.92
C LYS A 44 -19.31 -8.68 7.30
N PHE A 45 -20.15 -8.51 6.29
CA PHE A 45 -20.78 -9.65 5.60
C PHE A 45 -19.74 -10.49 4.86
N VAL A 46 -18.85 -9.84 4.11
CA VAL A 46 -17.77 -10.52 3.37
C VAL A 46 -16.81 -11.23 4.33
N THR A 47 -16.42 -10.59 5.41
CA THR A 47 -15.54 -11.17 6.43
C THR A 47 -16.18 -12.39 7.10
N LYS A 48 -17.49 -12.36 7.36
CA LYS A 48 -18.20 -13.43 8.07
C LYS A 48 -18.55 -14.61 7.17
N TYR A 49 -19.00 -14.34 5.95
CA TYR A 49 -19.58 -15.36 5.06
C TYR A 49 -18.71 -15.68 3.84
N ASN A 50 -17.61 -14.97 3.65
CA ASN A 50 -16.68 -15.10 2.52
C ASN A 50 -17.36 -15.07 1.14
N GLY A 51 -18.39 -14.24 1.02
CA GLY A 51 -19.19 -14.05 -0.20
C GLY A 51 -19.83 -12.67 -0.22
N LEU A 52 -20.34 -12.23 -1.37
CA LEU A 52 -20.97 -10.93 -1.49
C LEU A 52 -22.41 -10.93 -0.95
N PRO A 53 -22.82 -9.86 -0.27
CA PRO A 53 -24.21 -9.68 0.12
C PRO A 53 -25.08 -9.27 -1.07
N THR A 54 -26.35 -9.68 -1.09
CA THR A 54 -27.36 -9.08 -1.98
C THR A 54 -27.91 -7.80 -1.38
N LYS A 55 -28.58 -6.96 -2.20
CA LYS A 55 -29.27 -5.76 -1.70
C LYS A 55 -30.25 -6.08 -0.58
N GLU A 56 -31.04 -7.13 -0.74
CA GLU A 56 -32.02 -7.58 0.24
C GLU A 56 -31.34 -8.03 1.54
N THR A 57 -30.23 -8.77 1.42
CA THR A 57 -29.48 -9.24 2.60
C THR A 57 -28.92 -8.07 3.40
N LEU A 58 -28.35 -7.06 2.72
CA LEU A 58 -27.87 -5.83 3.36
C LEU A 58 -28.97 -5.11 4.11
N LEU A 59 -30.15 -4.93 3.51
CA LEU A 59 -31.29 -4.29 4.16
C LEU A 59 -31.76 -5.06 5.39
N ILE A 60 -31.76 -6.40 5.33
CA ILE A 60 -32.12 -7.25 6.47
C ILE A 60 -31.09 -7.10 7.61
N GLU A 61 -29.79 -7.13 7.31
CA GLU A 61 -28.74 -7.00 8.34
C GLU A 61 -28.72 -5.60 8.96
N ILE A 62 -28.92 -4.55 8.17
CA ILE A 62 -29.02 -3.18 8.68
C ILE A 62 -30.26 -2.99 9.57
N ASN A 63 -31.42 -3.57 9.17
CA ASN A 63 -32.67 -3.46 9.94
C ASN A 63 -32.61 -4.17 11.29
N LYS A 64 -31.76 -5.19 11.44
CA LYS A 64 -31.53 -5.86 12.73
C LYS A 64 -30.81 -4.99 13.75
N LYS A 65 -30.20 -3.88 13.32
CA LYS A 65 -29.48 -2.96 14.20
C LYS A 65 -30.45 -1.95 14.80
N GLU A 66 -30.72 -2.11 16.09
CA GLU A 66 -31.52 -1.15 16.88
C GLU A 66 -30.90 0.26 16.95
N SER A 67 -29.61 0.39 16.57
CA SER A 67 -28.86 1.63 16.66
C SER A 67 -29.04 2.56 15.45
N VAL A 68 -29.68 2.12 14.37
CA VAL A 68 -29.87 2.94 13.15
C VAL A 68 -31.21 3.67 13.23
N PRO A 69 -31.24 5.01 13.23
CA PRO A 69 -32.48 5.77 13.24
C PRO A 69 -33.35 5.45 12.00
N GLU A 70 -34.67 5.46 12.17
CA GLU A 70 -35.61 5.15 11.08
C GLU A 70 -35.40 6.04 9.83
N GLN A 71 -35.03 7.31 10.05
CA GLN A 71 -34.76 8.23 8.95
C GLN A 71 -33.52 7.84 8.15
N THR A 72 -32.43 7.42 8.85
CA THR A 72 -31.21 6.93 8.23
C THR A 72 -31.45 5.62 7.46
N PHE A 73 -32.31 4.77 8.00
CA PHE A 73 -32.71 3.53 7.33
C PHE A 73 -33.46 3.80 6.00
N LYS A 74 -34.37 4.78 5.99
CA LYS A 74 -35.06 5.19 4.75
C LYS A 74 -34.05 5.73 3.71
N SER A 75 -33.12 6.57 4.14
CA SER A 75 -32.06 7.08 3.24
C SER A 75 -31.17 5.96 2.70
N LEU A 76 -30.90 4.92 3.51
CA LEU A 76 -30.14 3.73 3.07
C LEU A 76 -30.89 2.93 2.01
N ILE A 77 -32.21 2.73 2.17
CA ILE A 77 -33.03 2.05 1.16
C ILE A 77 -32.97 2.82 -0.16
N GLU A 78 -33.24 4.12 -0.13
CA GLU A 78 -33.19 4.97 -1.33
C GLU A 78 -31.81 4.94 -1.99
N TYR A 79 -30.74 4.97 -1.19
CA TYR A 79 -29.37 4.91 -1.70
C TYR A 79 -29.05 3.56 -2.36
N ILE A 80 -29.41 2.44 -1.71
CA ILE A 80 -29.19 1.08 -2.23
C ILE A 80 -29.99 0.85 -3.53
N ASP A 81 -31.23 1.38 -3.61
CA ASP A 81 -32.06 1.27 -4.81
C ASP A 81 -31.45 2.04 -6.00
N GLN A 82 -30.82 3.19 -5.73
CA GLN A 82 -30.13 3.98 -6.74
C GLN A 82 -28.82 3.33 -7.24
N LEU A 83 -28.24 2.39 -6.48
CA LEU A 83 -27.04 1.69 -6.91
C LEU A 83 -27.37 0.79 -8.11
N SER A 84 -26.82 1.15 -9.26
CA SER A 84 -26.88 0.36 -10.49
C SER A 84 -25.51 -0.25 -10.80
N PHE A 85 -25.54 -1.51 -11.22
CA PHE A 85 -24.34 -2.17 -11.69
C PHE A 85 -24.14 -1.89 -13.18
N GLU A 86 -23.04 -1.23 -13.50
CA GLU A 86 -22.55 -1.10 -14.87
C GLU A 86 -21.20 -1.78 -14.93
N LYS A 87 -21.05 -2.77 -15.80
CA LYS A 87 -19.77 -3.44 -16.00
C LYS A 87 -18.76 -2.44 -16.56
N LYS A 88 -17.74 -2.14 -15.75
CA LYS A 88 -16.64 -1.25 -16.12
C LYS A 88 -15.38 -2.07 -16.37
N ASP A 89 -14.39 -1.45 -17.00
CA ASP A 89 -13.09 -2.07 -17.15
C ASP A 89 -12.48 -2.31 -15.73
N PRO A 90 -12.06 -3.55 -15.42
CA PRO A 90 -11.57 -3.90 -14.08
C PRO A 90 -10.31 -3.12 -13.69
N THR A 91 -9.41 -2.86 -14.65
CA THR A 91 -8.17 -2.13 -14.39
C THR A 91 -8.48 -0.68 -14.08
N TRP A 92 -9.29 -0.04 -14.95
CA TRP A 92 -9.74 1.34 -14.73
C TRP A 92 -10.44 1.51 -13.37
N LEU A 93 -11.30 0.57 -13.00
CA LEU A 93 -12.04 0.64 -11.74
C LEU A 93 -11.10 0.50 -10.53
N THR A 94 -10.15 -0.43 -10.58
CA THR A 94 -9.16 -0.64 -9.52
C THR A 94 -8.28 0.59 -9.35
N ASP A 95 -7.73 1.15 -10.44
CA ASP A 95 -6.87 2.34 -10.43
C ASP A 95 -7.59 3.56 -9.85
N ASN A 96 -8.85 3.78 -10.23
CA ASN A 96 -9.64 4.89 -9.70
C ASN A 96 -10.03 4.70 -8.24
N THR A 97 -10.23 3.45 -7.81
CA THR A 97 -10.48 3.14 -6.39
C THR A 97 -9.23 3.38 -5.56
N GLU A 98 -8.06 2.96 -6.04
CA GLU A 98 -6.79 3.24 -5.39
C GLU A 98 -6.55 4.75 -5.24
N LYS A 99 -6.73 5.50 -6.32
CA LYS A 99 -6.62 6.95 -6.30
C LYS A 99 -7.59 7.59 -5.31
N PHE A 100 -8.82 7.14 -5.26
CA PHE A 100 -9.80 7.58 -4.26
C PHE A 100 -9.29 7.32 -2.83
N CYS A 101 -8.81 6.11 -2.54
CA CYS A 101 -8.27 5.77 -1.23
C CYS A 101 -7.07 6.64 -0.85
N GLN A 102 -6.15 6.88 -1.79
CA GLN A 102 -4.98 7.74 -1.59
C GLN A 102 -5.39 9.20 -1.28
N GLU A 103 -6.29 9.77 -2.08
CA GLU A 103 -6.78 11.13 -1.87
C GLU A 103 -7.51 11.26 -0.52
N ARG A 104 -8.30 10.26 -0.14
CA ARG A 104 -9.03 10.25 1.15
C ARG A 104 -8.10 10.05 2.33
N ALA A 105 -7.12 9.16 2.23
CA ALA A 105 -6.11 8.95 3.27
C ALA A 105 -5.34 10.24 3.56
N VAL A 106 -4.86 10.93 2.53
CA VAL A 106 -4.14 12.19 2.68
C VAL A 106 -5.05 13.28 3.27
N TYR A 107 -6.29 13.40 2.80
CA TYR A 107 -7.24 14.35 3.35
C TYR A 107 -7.48 14.12 4.85
N ASN A 108 -7.74 12.87 5.25
CA ASN A 108 -7.98 12.51 6.65
C ASN A 108 -6.74 12.77 7.52
N ALA A 109 -5.55 12.45 7.02
CA ALA A 109 -4.28 12.72 7.71
C ALA A 109 -4.04 14.22 7.93
N ILE A 110 -4.38 15.06 6.96
CA ILE A 110 -4.30 16.52 7.09
C ILE A 110 -5.30 17.01 8.15
N MET A 111 -6.55 16.55 8.10
CA MET A 111 -7.57 16.93 9.08
C MET A 111 -7.20 16.50 10.50
N GLU A 112 -6.67 15.30 10.67
CA GLU A 112 -6.17 14.83 11.97
C GLU A 112 -4.96 15.66 12.43
N SER A 113 -4.06 16.02 11.53
CA SER A 113 -2.92 16.89 11.84
C SER A 113 -3.36 18.26 12.34
N ILE A 114 -4.42 18.83 11.74
CA ILE A 114 -5.01 20.10 12.22
C ILE A 114 -5.60 19.91 13.62
N ASN A 115 -6.36 18.83 13.85
CA ASN A 115 -6.93 18.54 15.18
C ASN A 115 -5.85 18.39 16.26
N ILE A 116 -4.69 17.78 15.90
CA ILE A 116 -3.54 17.65 16.81
C ILE A 116 -2.92 19.03 17.12
N ILE A 117 -2.78 19.89 16.12
CA ILE A 117 -2.22 21.24 16.27
C ILE A 117 -3.12 22.10 17.16
N ASP A 118 -4.43 22.00 16.98
CA ASP A 118 -5.45 22.72 17.74
C ASP A 118 -5.64 22.18 19.17
N GLY A 119 -4.97 21.05 19.50
CA GLY A 119 -5.05 20.43 20.82
C GLY A 119 -6.34 19.64 21.08
N ASN A 120 -7.10 19.35 20.03
CA ASN A 120 -8.36 18.59 20.11
C ASN A 120 -8.16 17.07 20.06
N SER A 121 -6.99 16.61 19.61
CA SER A 121 -6.66 15.18 19.59
C SER A 121 -6.28 14.71 21.00
N LYS A 122 -6.93 13.62 21.45
CA LYS A 122 -6.63 12.96 22.73
C LYS A 122 -5.61 11.84 22.59
N THR A 123 -5.34 11.42 21.37
CA THR A 123 -4.60 10.20 21.08
C THR A 123 -3.17 10.47 20.62
N TYR A 124 -2.96 11.56 19.88
CA TYR A 124 -1.69 11.87 19.24
C TYR A 124 -1.11 13.21 19.67
N ASN A 125 0.22 13.26 19.78
CA ASN A 125 0.98 14.47 20.00
C ASN A 125 1.49 15.04 18.67
N LYS A 126 1.95 16.31 18.67
CA LYS A 126 2.48 16.99 17.47
C LYS A 126 3.63 16.23 16.78
N GLU A 127 4.38 15.45 17.53
CA GLU A 127 5.49 14.62 17.03
C GLU A 127 5.01 13.45 16.15
N ALA A 128 3.73 13.05 16.25
CA ALA A 128 3.15 11.99 15.42
C ALA A 128 2.75 12.46 14.01
N ILE A 129 2.62 13.77 13.77
CA ILE A 129 2.17 14.32 12.49
C ILE A 129 3.00 13.82 11.29
N PRO A 130 4.35 13.82 11.33
CA PRO A 130 5.13 13.30 10.20
C PRO A 130 4.83 11.83 9.88
N SER A 131 4.63 10.99 10.91
CA SER A 131 4.31 9.58 10.73
C SER A 131 2.92 9.37 10.14
N ILE A 132 1.91 10.13 10.60
CA ILE A 132 0.54 10.09 10.08
C ILE A 132 0.52 10.47 8.60
N LEU A 133 1.23 11.52 8.21
CA LEU A 133 1.32 11.95 6.81
C LEU A 133 2.10 10.95 5.96
N ALA A 134 3.21 10.39 6.46
CA ALA A 134 3.99 9.39 5.75
C ALA A 134 3.17 8.11 5.50
N GLU A 135 2.40 7.65 6.49
CA GLU A 135 1.52 6.50 6.38
C GLU A 135 0.41 6.72 5.34
N SER A 136 -0.21 7.90 5.34
CA SER A 136 -1.25 8.23 4.36
C SER A 136 -0.73 8.27 2.91
N LEU A 137 0.53 8.64 2.70
CA LEU A 137 1.18 8.63 1.39
C LEU A 137 1.61 7.24 0.92
N SER A 138 1.64 6.25 1.83
CA SER A 138 2.05 4.87 1.51
C SER A 138 0.88 3.99 1.07
N VAL A 139 -0.34 4.51 1.02
CA VAL A 139 -1.52 3.74 0.58
C VAL A 139 -1.35 3.32 -0.87
N SER A 140 -1.29 2.02 -1.10
CA SER A 140 -1.18 1.42 -2.44
C SER A 140 -1.90 0.08 -2.45
N PHE A 141 -2.54 -0.24 -3.58
CA PHE A 141 -3.17 -1.53 -3.84
C PHE A 141 -2.17 -2.56 -4.38
N ASP A 142 -0.89 -2.24 -4.30
CA ASP A 142 0.14 -3.18 -4.74
C ASP A 142 0.20 -4.38 -3.79
N ASN A 143 -0.36 -5.48 -4.25
CA ASN A 143 -0.34 -6.77 -3.57
C ASN A 143 0.98 -7.54 -3.77
N HIS A 144 1.97 -6.93 -4.44
CA HIS A 144 3.26 -7.56 -4.65
C HIS A 144 4.09 -7.61 -3.35
N ILE A 145 3.51 -8.20 -2.31
CA ILE A 145 4.24 -8.60 -1.10
C ILE A 145 4.95 -9.93 -1.43
N GLY A 146 6.09 -9.81 -2.12
CA GLY A 146 6.89 -10.95 -2.50
C GLY A 146 6.79 -11.31 -3.99
N HIS A 147 7.59 -12.27 -4.42
CA HIS A 147 7.56 -12.81 -5.77
C HIS A 147 6.73 -14.10 -5.80
N ASP A 148 5.75 -14.18 -6.68
CA ASP A 148 5.13 -15.46 -6.99
C ASP A 148 6.19 -16.38 -7.61
N PHE A 149 6.34 -17.59 -7.03
CA PHE A 149 7.42 -18.49 -7.43
C PHE A 149 7.23 -19.02 -8.85
N ILE A 150 6.01 -19.16 -9.31
CA ILE A 150 5.70 -19.72 -10.62
C ILE A 150 5.50 -18.61 -11.65
N GLU A 151 4.68 -17.60 -11.34
CA GLU A 151 4.36 -16.53 -12.29
C GLU A 151 5.54 -15.60 -12.57
N ASN A 152 6.39 -15.31 -11.57
CA ASN A 152 7.56 -14.48 -11.73
C ASN A 152 8.85 -15.26 -11.99
N ALA A 153 8.77 -16.45 -12.60
CA ALA A 153 9.93 -17.28 -12.88
C ALA A 153 10.93 -16.61 -13.83
N ASP A 154 10.44 -15.95 -14.86
CA ASP A 154 11.27 -15.26 -15.88
C ASP A 154 11.95 -14.03 -15.27
N ASP A 155 11.23 -13.21 -14.50
CA ASP A 155 11.77 -12.05 -13.79
C ASP A 155 12.89 -12.45 -12.82
N ARG A 156 12.69 -13.58 -12.11
CA ARG A 156 13.75 -14.14 -11.23
C ARG A 156 14.95 -14.61 -12.01
N TYR A 157 14.73 -15.29 -13.12
CA TYR A 157 15.83 -15.73 -13.98
C TYR A 157 16.65 -14.55 -14.46
N GLU A 158 16.02 -13.49 -14.94
CA GLU A 158 16.68 -12.25 -15.33
C GLU A 158 17.41 -11.58 -14.17
N PHE A 159 16.75 -11.52 -12.97
CA PHE A 159 17.38 -10.95 -11.78
C PHE A 159 18.64 -11.70 -11.37
N TYR A 160 18.62 -13.04 -11.35
CA TYR A 160 19.79 -13.85 -10.98
C TYR A 160 20.90 -13.86 -12.06
N ASN A 161 20.56 -13.64 -13.30
CA ASN A 161 21.52 -13.60 -14.42
C ASN A 161 21.91 -12.18 -14.82
N ARG A 162 21.38 -11.17 -14.17
CA ARG A 162 21.72 -9.77 -14.42
C ARG A 162 23.19 -9.55 -14.13
N VAL A 163 23.92 -9.03 -15.10
CA VAL A 163 25.29 -8.58 -14.91
C VAL A 163 25.26 -7.32 -14.05
N GLU A 164 25.65 -7.46 -12.78
CA GLU A 164 25.74 -6.32 -11.87
C GLU A 164 26.99 -5.49 -12.19
N ASP A 165 26.83 -4.16 -12.24
CA ASP A 165 27.94 -3.24 -12.21
C ASP A 165 28.69 -3.37 -10.89
N ARG A 166 29.98 -3.67 -10.99
CA ARG A 166 30.83 -3.85 -9.81
C ARG A 166 31.89 -2.75 -9.73
N ILE A 167 32.23 -2.40 -8.52
CA ILE A 167 33.32 -1.47 -8.22
C ILE A 167 34.62 -2.27 -8.16
N PRO A 168 35.53 -2.11 -9.11
CA PRO A 168 36.75 -2.92 -9.15
C PRO A 168 37.71 -2.53 -8.02
N PHE A 169 38.56 -3.47 -7.63
CA PHE A 169 39.76 -3.18 -6.85
C PHE A 169 40.91 -2.84 -7.79
N ASP A 170 41.85 -2.04 -7.34
CA ASP A 170 43.15 -1.81 -8.01
C ASP A 170 44.11 -3.01 -7.90
N ILE A 171 43.59 -4.15 -7.47
CA ILE A 171 44.34 -5.39 -7.28
C ILE A 171 43.67 -6.47 -8.10
N GLU A 172 44.36 -6.88 -9.19
CA GLU A 172 43.81 -7.88 -10.15
C GLU A 172 43.39 -9.18 -9.48
N TYR A 173 44.15 -9.66 -8.50
CA TYR A 173 43.81 -10.88 -7.78
C TYR A 173 42.50 -10.77 -6.98
N MET A 174 42.23 -9.59 -6.40
CA MET A 174 40.96 -9.32 -5.71
C MET A 174 39.80 -9.30 -6.68
N ASN A 175 39.97 -8.69 -7.85
CA ASN A 175 38.95 -8.67 -8.88
C ASN A 175 38.64 -10.08 -9.39
N LYS A 176 39.66 -10.95 -9.51
CA LYS A 176 39.46 -12.35 -9.90
C LYS A 176 38.63 -13.12 -8.87
N ILE A 177 38.91 -12.97 -7.59
CA ILE A 177 38.19 -13.65 -6.49
C ILE A 177 36.74 -13.14 -6.40
N THR A 178 36.55 -11.85 -6.51
CA THR A 178 35.23 -11.19 -6.38
C THR A 178 34.46 -11.12 -7.68
N LYS A 179 34.93 -11.73 -8.76
CA LYS A 179 34.30 -11.70 -10.10
C LYS A 179 34.06 -10.27 -10.63
N GLY A 180 35.05 -9.40 -10.48
CA GLY A 180 35.04 -8.05 -11.02
C GLY A 180 34.95 -6.92 -10.00
N GLY A 181 34.92 -7.18 -8.71
CA GLY A 181 34.89 -6.17 -7.68
C GLY A 181 33.73 -6.29 -6.68
N LEU A 182 33.41 -5.20 -6.01
CA LEU A 182 32.33 -5.12 -5.04
C LEU A 182 31.01 -4.79 -5.73
N PRO A 183 29.91 -5.52 -5.43
CA PRO A 183 28.58 -5.18 -5.93
C PRO A 183 28.11 -3.84 -5.35
N ASN A 184 27.38 -3.06 -6.15
CA ASN A 184 26.75 -1.83 -5.68
C ASN A 184 25.68 -2.12 -4.64
N LYS A 185 25.45 -1.17 -3.71
CA LYS A 185 24.40 -1.25 -2.66
C LYS A 185 24.56 -2.44 -1.71
N THR A 186 25.77 -2.93 -1.50
CA THR A 186 26.05 -4.03 -0.55
C THR A 186 26.92 -3.56 0.60
N LEU A 187 26.74 -4.19 1.78
CA LEU A 187 27.64 -4.00 2.92
C LEU A 187 28.82 -4.96 2.77
N ASN A 188 30.03 -4.40 2.62
CA ASN A 188 31.27 -5.16 2.55
C ASN A 188 32.09 -4.98 3.83
N VAL A 189 32.53 -6.06 4.44
CA VAL A 189 33.26 -6.04 5.71
C VAL A 189 34.68 -6.58 5.51
N LEU A 190 35.68 -5.77 5.78
CA LEU A 190 37.08 -6.16 5.77
C LEU A 190 37.53 -6.60 7.17
N LEU A 191 37.78 -7.89 7.33
CA LEU A 191 38.24 -8.48 8.61
C LEU A 191 39.74 -8.78 8.57
N ALA A 192 40.46 -8.25 9.52
CA ALA A 192 41.88 -8.58 9.73
C ALA A 192 42.29 -8.21 11.17
N GLY A 193 43.41 -8.73 11.67
CA GLY A 193 43.96 -8.42 12.98
C GLY A 193 44.30 -6.94 13.15
N THR A 194 44.66 -6.54 14.35
CA THR A 194 45.16 -5.19 14.64
C THR A 194 46.52 -4.97 13.98
N GLY A 195 46.77 -3.76 13.45
CA GLY A 195 48.07 -3.39 12.89
C GLY A 195 48.42 -3.94 11.50
N VAL A 196 47.56 -4.75 10.86
CA VAL A 196 47.82 -5.36 9.53
C VAL A 196 47.48 -4.47 8.33
N GLY A 197 47.08 -3.22 8.55
CA GLY A 197 46.88 -2.26 7.47
C GLY A 197 45.45 -2.19 6.90
N LYS A 198 44.41 -2.62 7.64
CA LYS A 198 43.02 -2.53 7.19
C LYS A 198 42.62 -1.14 6.67
N THR A 199 42.89 -0.12 7.48
CA THR A 199 42.56 1.26 7.11
C THR A 199 43.35 1.71 5.88
N LEU A 200 44.60 1.32 5.75
CA LEU A 200 45.43 1.63 4.58
C LEU A 200 44.84 1.00 3.31
N ALA A 201 44.44 -0.27 3.39
CA ALA A 201 43.78 -0.96 2.26
C ALA A 201 42.46 -0.29 1.88
N MET A 202 41.62 0.08 2.84
CA MET A 202 40.36 0.79 2.59
C MET A 202 40.60 2.16 1.93
N CYS A 203 41.59 2.93 2.44
CA CYS A 203 41.95 4.22 1.82
C CYS A 203 42.50 4.04 0.40
N HIS A 204 43.29 2.99 0.15
CA HIS A 204 43.79 2.69 -1.18
C HIS A 204 42.65 2.37 -2.17
N PHE A 205 41.72 1.50 -1.79
CA PHE A 205 40.55 1.16 -2.61
C PHE A 205 39.66 2.38 -2.90
N ALA A 206 39.44 3.23 -1.88
CA ALA A 206 38.69 4.47 -2.07
C ALA A 206 39.39 5.44 -3.04
N ALA A 207 40.69 5.64 -2.86
CA ALA A 207 41.49 6.54 -3.70
C ALA A 207 41.53 6.06 -5.17
N SER A 208 41.75 4.76 -5.38
CA SER A 208 41.73 4.16 -6.74
C SER A 208 40.39 4.38 -7.44
N ASN A 209 39.30 4.10 -6.76
CA ASN A 209 37.95 4.27 -7.35
C ASN A 209 37.58 5.73 -7.61
N LEU A 210 38.03 6.67 -6.76
CA LEU A 210 37.88 8.11 -7.03
C LEU A 210 38.65 8.56 -8.28
N LEU A 211 39.86 8.02 -8.49
CA LEU A 211 40.65 8.31 -9.69
C LEU A 211 39.98 7.74 -10.96
N ASP A 212 39.25 6.63 -10.84
CA ASP A 212 38.47 6.01 -11.93
C ASP A 212 37.08 6.67 -12.10
N GLY A 213 36.79 7.77 -11.41
CA GLY A 213 35.54 8.52 -11.52
C GLY A 213 34.33 7.83 -10.91
N LYS A 214 34.53 6.88 -9.99
CA LYS A 214 33.45 6.26 -9.21
C LYS A 214 33.16 7.10 -7.96
N ASN A 215 31.87 7.29 -7.66
CA ASN A 215 31.39 8.03 -6.47
C ASN A 215 30.87 7.08 -5.41
#